data_3be2b18dabc185fbd57ff5ae1489ced4
#
_entry.id   3be2b18dabc185fbd57ff5ae1489ced4
#
_cell.length_a   1.000
_cell.length_b   1.000
_cell.length_c   1.000
_cell.angle_alpha   90.00
_cell.angle_beta   90.00
_cell.angle_gamma   90.00
#
_symmetry.space_group_name_H-M   'P 1'
#
loop_
_entity.id
_entity.type
_entity.pdbx_description
1 polymer ?
#
loop_
_entity_poly.entity_id
_entity_poly.type
_entity_poly.pdbx_seq_one_letter_code
_entity_poly.pdbx_strand_id
1 'polypeptide(L)'
;MISGPELQNFQSQDEFEGADRGISVSVILVDIAPGDGVRLHTHPYAEIFMVQEGHASYTVGASTIDVVAPRTLIGPANVPHGFVNVGDVRLKQVDIHLSPRFVTEWL
;
A
#
# COMPACT_ATOMS: atom_id res chain seq x y z
N MET A 1 -21.83 -7.38 20.19
CA MET A 1 -20.76 -6.75 20.99
C MET A 1 -19.53 -7.63 20.95
N ILE A 2 -18.37 -7.02 20.75
CA ILE A 2 -17.10 -7.74 20.73
C ILE A 2 -16.55 -7.81 22.15
N SER A 3 -16.29 -9.01 22.64
CA SER A 3 -15.64 -9.23 23.93
C SER A 3 -14.12 -9.31 23.75
N GLY A 4 -13.36 -9.35 24.87
CA GLY A 4 -11.92 -9.40 24.84
C GLY A 4 -11.31 -10.51 23.98
N PRO A 5 -11.81 -11.76 24.03
CA PRO A 5 -11.25 -12.82 23.18
C PRO A 5 -11.48 -12.63 21.69
N GLU A 6 -12.49 -11.86 21.31
CA GLU A 6 -12.86 -11.64 19.91
C GLU A 6 -12.18 -10.40 19.32
N LEU A 7 -11.79 -9.44 20.16
CA LEU A 7 -11.11 -8.24 19.73
C LEU A 7 -9.61 -8.44 19.86
N GLN A 8 -8.92 -8.53 18.73
CA GLN A 8 -7.47 -8.56 18.71
C GLN A 8 -6.95 -7.12 18.70
N ASN A 9 -5.97 -6.86 19.55
CA ASN A 9 -5.22 -5.62 19.45
C ASN A 9 -3.75 -5.94 19.66
N PHE A 10 -2.91 -5.26 18.91
CA PHE A 10 -1.47 -5.50 18.94
C PHE A 10 -0.74 -4.22 18.52
N GLN A 11 0.48 -4.11 18.95
CA GLN A 11 1.33 -3.01 18.53
C GLN A 11 1.89 -3.32 17.16
N SER A 12 1.69 -2.42 16.19
CA SER A 12 2.34 -2.49 14.90
C SER A 12 3.01 -1.16 14.61
N GLN A 13 4.06 -1.18 13.79
CA GLN A 13 4.73 0.04 13.38
C GLN A 13 4.15 0.52 12.05
N ASP A 14 4.66 -0.02 10.94
CA ASP A 14 4.29 0.42 9.62
C ASP A 14 3.67 -0.67 8.76
N GLU A 15 3.66 -1.93 9.22
CA GLU A 15 3.05 -3.02 8.46
C GLU A 15 2.65 -4.19 9.32
N PHE A 16 1.70 -4.99 8.82
CA PHE A 16 1.40 -6.30 9.37
C PHE A 16 0.85 -7.23 8.28
N GLU A 17 1.06 -8.53 8.46
CA GLU A 17 0.48 -9.56 7.61
C GLU A 17 -0.74 -10.17 8.28
N GLY A 18 -1.84 -10.27 7.52
CA GLY A 18 -3.10 -10.78 8.04
C GLY A 18 -3.07 -12.25 8.44
N ALA A 19 -2.18 -13.05 7.83
CA ALA A 19 -2.05 -14.48 8.17
C ALA A 19 -1.80 -14.72 9.65
N ASP A 20 -1.08 -13.81 10.29
CA ASP A 20 -0.77 -13.92 11.72
C ASP A 20 -1.99 -13.62 12.60
N ARG A 21 -3.07 -13.12 12.02
CA ARG A 21 -4.29 -12.70 12.70
C ARG A 21 -5.56 -13.40 12.16
N GLY A 22 -5.40 -14.38 11.27
CA GLY A 22 -6.52 -15.11 10.73
C GLY A 22 -7.37 -14.36 9.73
N ILE A 23 -6.81 -13.35 9.05
CA ILE A 23 -7.50 -12.56 8.05
C ILE A 23 -6.74 -12.55 6.72
N SER A 24 -7.44 -12.22 5.64
CA SER A 24 -6.93 -12.35 4.28
C SER A 24 -6.46 -11.02 3.67
N VAL A 25 -6.11 -10.07 4.50
CA VAL A 25 -5.50 -8.81 4.06
C VAL A 25 -4.23 -8.52 4.85
N SER A 26 -3.32 -7.79 4.23
CA SER A 26 -2.11 -7.27 4.86
C SER A 26 -2.01 -5.79 4.56
N VAL A 27 -1.43 -5.02 5.47
CA VAL A 27 -1.47 -3.55 5.39
C VAL A 27 -0.06 -2.98 5.58
N ILE A 28 0.27 -1.98 4.76
CA ILE A 28 1.47 -1.18 4.90
C ILE A 28 1.06 0.29 5.06
N LEU A 29 1.60 0.95 6.07
CA LEU A 29 1.49 2.40 6.21
C LEU A 29 2.74 3.02 5.59
N VAL A 30 2.56 3.77 4.50
CA VAL A 30 3.66 4.44 3.79
C VAL A 30 3.76 5.88 4.27
N ASP A 31 4.96 6.29 4.63
CA ASP A 31 5.27 7.66 5.03
C ASP A 31 6.70 7.95 4.58
N ILE A 32 6.83 8.56 3.39
CA ILE A 32 8.12 8.74 2.73
C ILE A 32 8.39 10.19 2.35
N ALA A 33 9.67 10.54 2.34
CA ALA A 33 10.14 11.88 2.03
C ALA A 33 10.06 12.19 0.52
N PRO A 34 10.05 13.48 0.14
CA PRO A 34 10.16 13.86 -1.26
C PRO A 34 11.36 13.19 -1.95
N GLY A 35 11.14 12.68 -3.15
CA GLY A 35 12.13 11.96 -3.94
C GLY A 35 12.19 10.46 -3.68
N ASP A 36 11.70 9.99 -2.55
CA ASP A 36 11.65 8.56 -2.24
C ASP A 36 10.47 7.89 -2.94
N GLY A 37 10.56 6.60 -3.12
CA GLY A 37 9.52 5.83 -3.80
C GLY A 37 9.73 4.34 -3.68
N VAL A 38 8.90 3.61 -4.41
CA VAL A 38 8.97 2.16 -4.52
C VAL A 38 9.06 1.83 -6.01
N ARG A 39 10.10 1.09 -6.40
CA ARG A 39 10.34 0.73 -7.79
C ARG A 39 9.30 -0.28 -8.29
N LEU A 40 9.28 -0.49 -9.60
CA LEU A 40 8.34 -1.42 -10.24
C LEU A 40 8.44 -2.84 -9.67
N HIS A 41 7.29 -3.42 -9.39
CA HIS A 41 7.13 -4.78 -8.87
C HIS A 41 5.72 -5.28 -9.16
N THR A 42 5.50 -6.57 -8.95
CA THR A 42 4.17 -7.18 -9.10
C THR A 42 3.79 -7.95 -7.84
N HIS A 43 2.48 -8.13 -7.69
CA HIS A 43 1.89 -9.03 -6.71
C HIS A 43 0.90 -9.95 -7.42
N PRO A 44 0.72 -11.21 -6.96
CA PRO A 44 -0.29 -12.10 -7.53
C PRO A 44 -1.70 -11.80 -7.07
N TYR A 45 -1.92 -10.63 -6.46
CA TYR A 45 -3.20 -10.17 -5.93
C TYR A 45 -3.33 -8.66 -6.16
N ALA A 46 -4.54 -8.13 -6.04
CA ALA A 46 -4.78 -6.70 -6.16
C ALA A 46 -4.36 -5.96 -4.89
N GLU A 47 -3.97 -4.72 -5.06
CA GLU A 47 -3.59 -3.82 -3.97
C GLU A 47 -4.38 -2.52 -4.07
N ILE A 48 -4.79 -1.98 -2.91
CA ILE A 48 -5.48 -0.70 -2.82
C ILE A 48 -4.51 0.32 -2.22
N PHE A 49 -4.34 1.44 -2.90
CA PHE A 49 -3.52 2.56 -2.43
C PHE A 49 -4.44 3.69 -2.00
N MET A 50 -4.47 4.01 -0.73
CA MET A 50 -5.27 5.12 -0.21
C MET A 50 -4.34 6.27 0.15
N VAL A 51 -4.17 7.20 -0.79
CA VAL A 51 -3.27 8.34 -0.64
C VAL A 51 -3.95 9.40 0.23
N GLN A 52 -3.39 9.66 1.40
CA GLN A 52 -3.96 10.54 2.41
C GLN A 52 -3.38 11.94 2.37
N GLU A 53 -2.08 12.07 2.13
CA GLU A 53 -1.38 13.35 2.06
C GLU A 53 -0.29 13.30 0.99
N GLY A 54 -0.07 14.41 0.33
CA GLY A 54 1.06 14.58 -0.58
C GLY A 54 0.71 14.45 -2.04
N HIS A 55 1.75 14.27 -2.85
CA HIS A 55 1.70 14.28 -4.29
C HIS A 55 2.68 13.25 -4.83
N ALA A 56 2.18 12.31 -5.62
CA ALA A 56 2.99 11.22 -6.13
C ALA A 56 2.76 10.97 -7.62
N SER A 57 3.77 10.42 -8.27
CA SER A 57 3.64 9.87 -9.62
C SER A 57 3.54 8.36 -9.51
N TYR A 58 2.46 7.78 -10.01
CA TYR A 58 2.21 6.34 -9.99
C TYR A 58 2.35 5.77 -11.39
N THR A 59 3.06 4.66 -11.50
CA THR A 59 3.10 3.85 -12.71
C THR A 59 2.32 2.57 -12.45
N VAL A 60 1.33 2.29 -13.30
CA VAL A 60 0.52 1.07 -13.26
C VAL A 60 0.45 0.53 -14.68
N GLY A 61 1.12 -0.59 -14.94
CA GLY A 61 1.26 -1.12 -16.29
C GLY A 61 1.97 -0.16 -17.20
N ALA A 62 1.33 0.21 -18.31
CA ALA A 62 1.87 1.16 -19.28
C ALA A 62 1.48 2.61 -18.98
N SER A 63 0.69 2.86 -17.94
CA SER A 63 0.17 4.19 -17.61
C SER A 63 0.94 4.81 -16.47
N THR A 64 1.19 6.12 -16.58
CA THR A 64 1.73 6.92 -15.49
C THR A 64 0.72 8.01 -15.18
N ILE A 65 0.35 8.14 -13.91
CA ILE A 65 -0.62 9.15 -13.47
C ILE A 65 -0.05 9.97 -12.32
N ASP A 66 -0.46 11.23 -12.33
CA ASP A 66 -0.10 12.20 -11.30
C ASP A 66 -1.23 12.23 -10.27
N VAL A 67 -0.89 12.00 -9.01
CA VAL A 67 -1.88 11.82 -7.94
C VAL A 67 -1.65 12.84 -6.85
N VAL A 68 -2.67 13.64 -6.59
CA VAL A 68 -2.70 14.59 -5.47
C VAL A 68 -3.73 14.09 -4.47
N ALA A 69 -3.32 13.96 -3.21
CA ALA A 69 -4.20 13.48 -2.14
C ALA A 69 -5.41 14.42 -1.93
N PRO A 70 -6.58 13.90 -1.49
CA PRO A 70 -6.85 12.49 -1.21
C PRO A 70 -7.28 11.72 -2.48
N ARG A 71 -6.77 10.54 -2.68
CA ARG A 71 -7.11 9.69 -3.83
C ARG A 71 -6.97 8.22 -3.46
N THR A 72 -7.77 7.39 -4.08
CA THR A 72 -7.66 5.93 -3.97
C THR A 72 -7.41 5.35 -5.34
N LEU A 73 -6.41 4.47 -5.44
CA LEU A 73 -6.07 3.76 -6.67
C LEU A 73 -6.10 2.27 -6.41
N ILE A 74 -6.25 1.50 -7.48
CA ILE A 74 -6.18 0.05 -7.43
C ILE A 74 -5.09 -0.42 -8.38
N GLY A 75 -4.13 -1.19 -7.84
CA GLY A 75 -3.16 -1.93 -8.62
C GLY A 75 -3.69 -3.33 -8.87
N PRO A 76 -4.03 -3.68 -10.13
CA PRO A 76 -4.54 -5.03 -10.41
C PRO A 76 -3.48 -6.10 -10.16
N ALA A 77 -3.96 -7.33 -9.90
CA ALA A 77 -3.07 -8.48 -9.76
C ALA A 77 -2.19 -8.65 -11.00
N ASN A 78 -0.92 -8.98 -10.79
CA ASN A 78 0.07 -9.28 -11.83
C ASN A 78 0.41 -8.11 -12.77
N VAL A 79 -0.05 -6.90 -12.48
CA VAL A 79 0.28 -5.70 -13.26
C VAL A 79 1.41 -4.96 -12.56
N PRO A 80 2.55 -4.69 -13.24
CA PRO A 80 3.65 -3.94 -12.64
C PRO A 80 3.21 -2.57 -12.16
N HIS A 81 3.63 -2.19 -10.97
CA HIS A 81 3.36 -0.86 -10.43
C HIS A 81 4.50 -0.36 -9.56
N GLY A 82 4.54 0.94 -9.39
CA GLY A 82 5.48 1.64 -8.54
C GLY A 82 5.08 3.09 -8.40
N PHE A 83 5.74 3.82 -7.53
CA PHE A 83 5.44 5.23 -7.34
C PHE A 83 6.64 5.98 -6.77
N VAL A 84 6.60 7.31 -6.92
CA VAL A 84 7.60 8.21 -6.35
C VAL A 84 6.92 9.45 -5.80
N ASN A 85 7.38 9.92 -4.65
CA ASN A 85 6.94 11.19 -4.08
C ASN A 85 7.56 12.33 -4.90
N VAL A 86 6.73 13.01 -5.68
CA VAL A 86 7.15 14.14 -6.53
C VAL A 86 6.75 15.49 -5.93
N GLY A 87 6.18 15.49 -4.72
CA GLY A 87 5.81 16.70 -4.01
C GLY A 87 6.94 17.25 -3.15
N ASP A 88 6.60 18.24 -2.36
CA ASP A 88 7.52 18.91 -1.44
C ASP A 88 7.21 18.61 0.03
N VAL A 89 6.23 17.76 0.27
CA VAL A 89 5.85 17.28 1.61
C VAL A 89 5.91 15.75 1.65
N ARG A 90 5.77 15.16 2.82
CA ARG A 90 5.76 13.71 2.96
C ARG A 90 4.56 13.11 2.24
N LEU A 91 4.77 11.97 1.60
CA LEU A 91 3.71 11.17 1.01
C LEU A 91 3.24 10.18 2.06
N LYS A 92 1.96 10.26 2.42
CA LYS A 92 1.35 9.36 3.39
C LYS A 92 0.20 8.61 2.74
N GLN A 93 0.27 7.28 2.81
CA GLN A 93 -0.77 6.44 2.23
C GLN A 93 -0.92 5.14 3.02
N VAL A 94 -2.08 4.53 2.87
CA VAL A 94 -2.39 3.21 3.40
C VAL A 94 -2.46 2.27 2.21
N ASP A 95 -1.59 1.26 2.20
CA ASP A 95 -1.58 0.23 1.15
C ASP A 95 -2.20 -1.04 1.72
N ILE A 96 -3.24 -1.52 1.06
CA ILE A 96 -3.96 -2.73 1.46
C ILE A 96 -3.68 -3.81 0.41
N HIS A 97 -2.98 -4.84 0.82
CA HIS A 97 -2.71 -6.03 0.01
C HIS A 97 -3.82 -7.05 0.25
N LEU A 98 -4.50 -7.47 -0.81
CA LEU A 98 -5.59 -8.44 -0.70
C LEU A 98 -5.03 -9.86 -0.63
N SER A 99 -4.23 -10.09 0.39
CA SER A 99 -3.53 -11.34 0.65
C SER A 99 -3.17 -11.43 2.13
N PRO A 100 -3.22 -12.64 2.71
CA PRO A 100 -2.78 -12.82 4.10
C PRO A 100 -1.26 -12.65 4.28
N ARG A 101 -0.49 -12.63 3.19
CA ARG A 101 0.95 -12.42 3.23
C ARG A 101 1.39 -11.48 2.12
N PHE A 102 2.50 -10.77 2.35
CA PHE A 102 3.14 -9.99 1.29
C PHE A 102 3.88 -10.92 0.35
N VAL A 103 3.49 -10.90 -0.92
CA VAL A 103 4.15 -11.66 -1.97
C VAL A 103 4.52 -10.66 -3.07
N THR A 104 5.81 -10.39 -3.24
CA THR A 104 6.28 -9.35 -4.15
C THR A 104 7.37 -9.92 -5.06
N GLU A 105 7.23 -9.61 -6.35
CA GLU A 105 8.25 -9.89 -7.36
C GLU A 105 8.80 -8.56 -7.86
N TRP A 106 10.07 -8.30 -7.57
CA TRP A 106 10.75 -7.07 -8.01
C TRP A 106 11.22 -7.19 -9.45
N LEU A 107 11.01 -6.14 -10.20
CA LEU A 107 11.39 -6.08 -11.62
C LEU A 107 12.66 -5.30 -11.85
#